data_0f2af3cd6d71b66ef0fb0be0b0bd10ea
#
_entry.id   0f2af3cd6d71b66ef0fb0be0b0bd10ea
#
_cell.length_a   1.000
_cell.length_b   1.000
_cell.length_c   1.000
_cell.angle_alpha   90.00
_cell.angle_beta   90.00
_cell.angle_gamma   90.00
#
_symmetry.space_group_name_H-M   'P 1'
#
loop_
_entity.id
_entity.type
_entity.pdbx_description
1 polymer ?
#
loop_
_entity_poly.entity_id
_entity_poly.type
_entity_poly.pdbx_seq_one_letter_code
_entity_poly.pdbx_strand_id
1 'polypeptide(L)'
;MNVATATQARKEFFNLIRHALRTHDPVRIQHREGRVVLVSAEDYEGLIESIELLSIPGIRKSLAEAEADVAADRVASVDRVFENS
;
A
#
# COMPACT_ATOMS: atom_id res chain seq x y z
N MET A 1 -9.21 -11.38 -3.49
CA MET A 1 -8.29 -10.32 -3.92
C MET A 1 -8.44 -10.05 -5.40
N ASN A 2 -8.71 -8.83 -5.77
CA ASN A 2 -8.78 -8.44 -7.18
C ASN A 2 -7.36 -8.27 -7.74
N VAL A 3 -7.23 -8.53 -9.03
CA VAL A 3 -5.94 -8.40 -9.71
C VAL A 3 -6.13 -7.45 -10.90
N ALA A 4 -5.23 -6.50 -11.03
CA ALA A 4 -5.24 -5.55 -12.15
C ALA A 4 -3.81 -5.38 -12.67
N THR A 5 -3.67 -5.06 -13.95
CA THR A 5 -2.38 -4.64 -14.48
C THR A 5 -2.14 -3.17 -14.09
N ALA A 6 -0.90 -2.74 -14.11
CA ALA A 6 -0.57 -1.34 -13.82
C ALA A 6 -1.31 -0.37 -14.76
N THR A 7 -1.46 -0.75 -16.03
CA THR A 7 -2.20 0.07 -16.99
C THR A 7 -3.68 0.20 -16.62
N GLN A 8 -4.30 -0.91 -16.24
CA GLN A 8 -5.70 -0.90 -15.79
C GLN A 8 -5.86 -0.12 -14.49
N ALA A 9 -4.94 -0.32 -13.55
CA ALA A 9 -4.97 0.39 -12.28
C ALA A 9 -4.83 1.89 -12.49
N ARG A 10 -4.00 2.31 -13.41
CA ARG A 10 -3.84 3.72 -13.73
C ARG A 10 -5.15 4.34 -14.22
N LYS A 11 -5.87 3.63 -15.09
CA LYS A 11 -7.13 4.11 -15.63
C LYS A 11 -8.25 4.16 -14.61
N GLU A 12 -8.26 3.20 -13.67
CA GLU A 12 -9.33 3.04 -12.70
C GLU A 12 -8.89 3.30 -11.27
N PHE A 13 -7.85 4.10 -11.11
CA PHE A 13 -7.20 4.28 -9.81
C PHE A 13 -8.17 4.68 -8.69
N PHE A 14 -8.99 5.70 -8.93
CA PHE A 14 -9.93 6.16 -7.91
C PHE A 14 -11.01 5.10 -7.60
N ASN A 15 -11.43 4.37 -8.61
CA ASN A 15 -12.38 3.28 -8.41
C ASN A 15 -11.77 2.16 -7.57
N LEU A 16 -10.50 1.84 -7.80
CA LEU A 16 -9.79 0.84 -7.01
C LEU A 16 -9.63 1.27 -5.56
N ILE A 17 -9.34 2.55 -5.33
CA ILE A 17 -9.26 3.09 -3.98
C ILE A 17 -10.61 2.94 -3.26
N ARG A 18 -11.70 3.33 -3.92
CA ARG A 18 -13.04 3.18 -3.34
C ARG A 18 -13.37 1.72 -3.05
N HIS A 19 -13.03 0.84 -3.96
CA HIS A 19 -13.26 -0.60 -3.78
C HIS A 19 -12.53 -1.11 -2.53
N ALA A 20 -11.24 -0.79 -2.39
CA ALA A 20 -10.45 -1.21 -1.24
C ALA A 20 -11.02 -0.65 0.07
N LEU A 21 -11.48 0.60 0.06
CA LEU A 21 -12.04 1.24 1.25
C LEU A 21 -13.40 0.67 1.65
N ARG A 22 -14.25 0.34 0.67
CA ARG A 22 -15.59 -0.14 0.93
C ARG A 22 -15.66 -1.61 1.27
N THR A 23 -14.90 -2.42 0.54
CA THR A 23 -15.00 -3.87 0.65
C THR A 23 -13.90 -4.48 1.50
N HIS A 24 -12.87 -3.71 1.85
CA HIS A 24 -11.68 -4.22 2.53
C HIS A 24 -11.01 -5.36 1.76
N ASP A 25 -11.22 -5.40 0.44
CA ASP A 25 -10.65 -6.40 -0.43
C ASP A 25 -9.40 -5.82 -1.12
N PRO A 26 -8.21 -6.35 -0.81
CA PRO A 26 -6.98 -5.84 -1.42
C PRO A 26 -6.99 -6.01 -2.93
N VAL A 27 -6.33 -5.10 -3.62
CA VAL A 27 -6.16 -5.17 -5.08
C VAL A 27 -4.68 -5.38 -5.37
N ARG A 28 -4.36 -6.47 -6.05
CA ARG A 28 -3.00 -6.71 -6.49
C ARG A 28 -2.78 -6.01 -7.83
N ILE A 29 -1.74 -5.20 -7.91
CA ILE A 29 -1.38 -4.49 -9.13
C ILE A 29 -0.11 -5.09 -9.68
N GLN A 30 -0.16 -5.58 -10.91
CA GLN A 30 0.97 -6.23 -11.55
C GLN A 30 1.66 -5.28 -12.51
N HIS A 31 2.96 -5.18 -12.37
CA HIS A 31 3.84 -4.38 -13.20
C HIS A 31 5.04 -5.25 -13.59
N ARG A 32 5.65 -4.95 -14.72
CA ARG A 32 6.82 -5.73 -15.19
C ARG A 32 7.99 -5.72 -14.20
N GLU A 33 8.10 -4.69 -13.39
CA GLU A 33 9.18 -4.57 -12.40
C GLU A 33 8.82 -5.22 -11.07
N GLY A 34 7.57 -5.60 -10.87
CA GLY A 34 7.16 -6.21 -9.62
C GLY A 34 5.65 -6.11 -9.41
N ARG A 35 5.23 -6.54 -8.24
CA ARG A 35 3.83 -6.53 -7.86
C ARG A 35 3.66 -5.71 -6.59
N VAL A 36 2.56 -4.96 -6.53
CA VAL A 36 2.20 -4.19 -5.34
C VAL A 36 0.78 -4.54 -4.96
N VAL A 37 0.41 -4.20 -3.73
CA VAL A 37 -0.95 -4.44 -3.24
C VAL A 37 -1.51 -3.11 -2.74
N LEU A 38 -2.71 -2.78 -3.21
CA LEU A 38 -3.46 -1.62 -2.74
C LEU A 38 -4.40 -2.09 -1.66
N VAL A 39 -4.23 -1.59 -0.44
CA VAL A 39 -5.11 -1.93 0.69
C VAL A 39 -5.45 -0.66 1.44
N SER A 40 -6.56 -0.66 2.18
CA SER A 40 -6.88 0.49 3.03
C SER A 40 -5.85 0.59 4.16
N ALA A 41 -5.57 1.82 4.59
CA ALA A 41 -4.64 2.04 5.70
C ALA A 41 -5.11 1.32 6.96
N GLU A 42 -6.41 1.28 7.20
CA GLU A 42 -7.01 0.57 8.33
C GLU A 42 -6.68 -0.93 8.30
N ASP A 43 -6.82 -1.55 7.13
CA ASP A 43 -6.51 -2.97 6.97
C ASP A 43 -5.02 -3.24 7.15
N TYR A 44 -4.18 -2.37 6.61
CA TYR A 44 -2.73 -2.47 6.78
C TYR A 44 -2.34 -2.39 8.25
N GLU A 45 -2.89 -1.42 8.96
CA GLU A 45 -2.63 -1.26 10.40
C GLU A 45 -3.09 -2.48 11.18
N GLY A 46 -4.24 -3.05 10.81
CA GLY A 46 -4.73 -4.29 11.42
C GLY A 46 -3.78 -5.46 11.22
N LEU A 47 -3.19 -5.58 10.05
CA LEU A 47 -2.19 -6.62 9.77
C LEU A 47 -0.96 -6.46 10.65
N ILE A 48 -0.48 -5.22 10.80
CA ILE A 48 0.68 -4.93 11.66
C ILE A 48 0.37 -5.30 13.11
N GLU A 49 -0.80 -4.95 13.61
CA GLU A 49 -1.24 -5.30 14.95
C GLU A 49 -1.33 -6.81 15.14
N SER A 50 -1.82 -7.54 14.14
CA SER A 50 -1.90 -8.99 14.19
C SER A 50 -0.52 -9.63 14.29
N ILE A 51 0.44 -9.14 13.55
CA ILE A 51 1.83 -9.60 13.61
C ILE A 51 2.41 -9.36 15.00
N GLU A 52 2.13 -8.20 15.59
CA GLU A 52 2.57 -7.85 16.93
C GLU A 52 2.00 -8.78 17.98
N LEU A 53 0.70 -9.10 17.88
CA LEU A 53 0.02 -10.03 18.78
C LEU A 53 0.58 -11.44 18.69
N LEU A 54 1.13 -11.84 17.55
CA LEU A 54 1.77 -13.13 17.35
C LEU A 54 3.16 -13.21 18.00
N SER A 55 3.56 -12.18 18.70
CA SER A 55 4.72 -12.16 19.59
C SER A 55 6.07 -12.37 18.92
N ILE A 56 6.34 -11.59 17.87
CA ILE A 56 7.70 -11.50 17.35
C ILE A 56 8.29 -10.20 17.90
N PRO A 57 9.11 -10.28 18.99
CA PRO A 57 9.64 -9.07 19.61
C PRO A 57 10.43 -8.23 18.64
N GLY A 58 10.16 -6.94 18.60
CA GLY A 58 10.88 -6.00 17.77
C GLY A 58 10.44 -5.91 16.33
N ILE A 59 9.54 -6.78 15.87
CA ILE A 59 9.10 -6.72 14.45
C ILE A 59 8.38 -5.42 14.14
N ARG A 60 7.58 -4.94 15.07
CA ARG A 60 6.87 -3.68 14.87
C ARG A 60 7.85 -2.51 14.73
N LYS A 61 8.88 -2.49 15.54
CA LYS A 61 9.90 -1.46 15.46
C LYS A 61 10.60 -1.48 14.12
N SER A 62 11.00 -2.67 13.66
CA SER A 62 11.66 -2.83 12.36
C SER A 62 10.75 -2.39 11.22
N LEU A 63 9.48 -2.78 11.26
CA LEU A 63 8.51 -2.40 10.24
C LEU A 63 8.23 -0.90 10.26
N ALA A 64 8.13 -0.30 11.45
CA ALA A 64 7.91 1.13 11.59
C ALA A 64 9.08 1.93 11.04
N GLU A 65 10.30 1.49 11.29
CA GLU A 65 11.49 2.15 10.75
C GLU A 65 11.53 2.06 9.23
N ALA A 66 11.28 0.88 8.67
CA ALA A 66 11.24 0.69 7.23
C ALA A 66 10.12 1.50 6.59
N GLU A 67 8.96 1.52 7.22
CA GLU A 67 7.81 2.27 6.74
C GLU A 67 8.08 3.78 6.75
N ALA A 68 8.72 4.28 7.80
CA ALA A 68 9.07 5.69 7.90
C ALA A 68 10.01 6.11 6.77
N ASP A 69 11.03 5.30 6.47
CA ASP A 69 11.97 5.58 5.40
C ASP A 69 11.28 5.57 4.04
N VAL A 70 10.48 4.54 3.79
CA VAL A 70 9.74 4.40 2.53
C VAL A 70 8.72 5.52 2.39
N ALA A 71 8.02 5.87 3.45
CA ALA A 71 7.01 6.92 3.42
C ALA A 71 7.62 8.29 3.14
N ALA A 72 8.79 8.57 3.71
CA ALA A 72 9.50 9.83 3.45
C ALA A 72 9.90 9.95 1.98
N ASP A 73 10.48 8.90 1.41
CA ASP A 73 10.85 8.87 0.00
C ASP A 73 9.62 8.95 -0.89
N ARG A 74 8.57 8.24 -0.52
CA ARG A 74 7.34 8.21 -1.28
C ARG A 74 6.63 9.56 -1.31
N VAL A 75 6.59 10.26 -0.20
CA VAL A 75 5.99 11.59 -0.12
C VAL A 75 6.74 12.56 -1.01
N ALA A 76 8.06 12.54 -0.97
CA ALA A 76 8.89 13.38 -1.83
C ALA A 76 8.64 13.06 -3.31
N SER A 77 8.54 11.79 -3.67
CA SER A 77 8.28 11.36 -5.05
C SER A 77 6.89 11.78 -5.53
N VAL A 78 5.88 11.62 -4.69
CA VAL A 78 4.50 11.98 -5.00
C VAL A 78 4.37 13.48 -5.21
N ASP A 79 4.95 14.27 -4.31
CA ASP A 79 4.96 15.72 -4.44
C ASP A 79 5.61 16.16 -5.75
N ARG A 80 6.71 15.53 -6.10
CA ARG A 80 7.41 15.83 -7.35
C ARG A 80 6.57 15.50 -8.57
N VAL A 81 5.86 14.38 -8.54
CA VAL A 81 4.97 13.98 -9.63
C VAL A 81 3.83 14.98 -9.78
N PHE A 82 3.22 15.37 -8.68
CA PHE A 82 2.13 16.35 -8.71
C PHE A 82 2.59 17.73 -9.16
N GLU A 83 3.79 18.13 -8.78
CA GLU A 83 4.34 19.42 -9.22
C GLU A 83 4.60 19.44 -10.73
N ASN A 84 4.95 18.29 -11.30
CA ASN A 84 5.26 18.16 -12.72
C ASN A 84 4.03 17.88 -13.58
N SER A 85 2.90 17.62 -12.97
CA SER A 85 1.67 17.35 -13.69
C SER A 85 0.73 18.53 -13.61
#